data_d23463bdbdf493ff0c5e6271be5a78ce
#
_entry.id   d23463bdbdf493ff0c5e6271be5a78ce
#
_cell.length_a   1.000
_cell.length_b   1.000
_cell.length_c   1.000
_cell.angle_alpha   90.00
_cell.angle_beta   90.00
_cell.angle_gamma   90.00
#
_symmetry.space_group_name_H-M   'P 1'
#
loop_
_entity.id
_entity.type
_entity.pdbx_description
1 polymer ?
#
loop_
_entity_poly.entity_id
_entity_poly.type
_entity_poly.pdbx_seq_one_letter_code
_entity_poly.pdbx_strand_id
1 'polypeptide(L)'
;LTEKEKRKIGLQPWNEKIIDRTRYIMGGSLGALNSAIHSNGISGNMAGGTHHAHYSYGSGYCIFNDLAICAKTALNSYKHIDDVLIIDLDVHQGDGTASIFSDHDNVFTFSMHCESNFPLQKMESDIDVPLKKGVEDIEYLDMLQCNLDRLSEVRSDVIFYQAGVDVLNSDGLGHLMLTQEGLKIRNQMVLDFAKQRNSPLVIFMGGGYSKPIHDTVNAFVDLFEQCAKY
;
A
#
# COMPACT_ATOMS: atom_id res chain seq x y z
N LEU A 1 -5.89 24.81 5.55
CA LEU A 1 -6.78 23.76 6.07
C LEU A 1 -7.52 24.23 7.31
N THR A 2 -8.81 23.96 7.37
CA THR A 2 -9.65 24.21 8.55
C THR A 2 -9.33 23.22 9.68
N GLU A 3 -9.72 23.54 10.90
CA GLU A 3 -9.55 22.62 12.04
C GLU A 3 -10.32 21.30 11.84
N LYS A 4 -11.45 21.34 11.12
CA LYS A 4 -12.22 20.12 10.76
C LYS A 4 -11.43 19.22 9.82
N GLU A 5 -10.77 19.76 8.80
CA GLU A 5 -9.92 19.04 7.87
C GLU A 5 -8.69 18.46 8.56
N LYS A 6 -8.02 19.23 9.42
CA LYS A 6 -6.89 18.74 10.21
C LYS A 6 -7.26 17.56 11.12
N ARG A 7 -8.46 17.62 11.75
CA ARG A 7 -8.98 16.51 12.56
C ARG A 7 -9.29 15.28 11.73
N LYS A 8 -9.82 15.46 10.50
CA LYS A 8 -10.09 14.33 9.58
C LYS A 8 -8.80 13.64 9.15
N ILE A 9 -7.73 14.40 8.92
CA ILE A 9 -6.39 13.86 8.65
C ILE A 9 -5.85 13.11 9.87
N GLY A 10 -6.03 13.67 11.09
CA GLY A 10 -5.66 12.99 12.35
C GLY A 10 -4.20 13.14 12.77
N LEU A 11 -3.33 13.80 12.00
CA LEU A 11 -1.92 14.01 12.37
C LEU A 11 -1.80 15.07 13.48
N GLN A 12 -1.05 14.74 14.55
CA GLN A 12 -0.84 15.61 15.69
C GLN A 12 0.63 15.54 16.19
N PRO A 13 1.23 16.63 16.68
CA PRO A 13 0.73 18.01 16.61
C PRO A 13 0.80 18.57 15.19
N TRP A 14 -0.23 19.33 14.78
CA TRP A 14 -0.22 19.96 13.47
C TRP A 14 0.72 21.16 13.44
N ASN A 15 1.62 21.20 12.47
CA ASN A 15 2.48 22.36 12.18
C ASN A 15 2.78 22.42 10.67
N GLU A 16 3.32 23.54 10.19
CA GLU A 16 3.59 23.75 8.75
C GLU A 16 4.63 22.78 8.17
N LYS A 17 5.57 22.31 9.00
CA LYS A 17 6.59 21.34 8.57
C LYS A 17 6.00 19.99 8.16
N ILE A 18 4.77 19.66 8.60
CA ILE A 18 4.07 18.44 8.15
C ILE A 18 3.83 18.48 6.65
N ILE A 19 3.47 19.63 6.08
CA ILE A 19 3.24 19.78 4.64
C ILE A 19 4.54 19.58 3.87
N ASP A 20 5.62 20.20 4.33
CA ASP A 20 6.93 20.03 3.68
C ASP A 20 7.42 18.58 3.77
N ARG A 21 7.29 17.96 4.96
CA ARG A 21 7.56 16.52 5.12
C ARG A 21 6.77 15.67 4.13
N THR A 22 5.47 15.95 3.96
CA THR A 22 4.63 15.22 3.03
C THR A 22 5.11 15.39 1.58
N ARG A 23 5.52 16.60 1.17
CA ARG A 23 6.10 16.82 -0.16
C ARG A 23 7.39 16.02 -0.39
N TYR A 24 8.28 15.95 0.62
CA TYR A 24 9.48 15.11 0.53
C TYR A 24 9.15 13.63 0.40
N ILE A 25 8.12 13.14 1.11
CA ILE A 25 7.65 11.76 0.99
C ILE A 25 7.16 11.51 -0.44
N MET A 26 6.33 12.40 -1.00
CA MET A 26 5.88 12.29 -2.41
C MET A 26 7.06 12.24 -3.38
N GLY A 27 8.07 13.11 -3.18
CA GLY A 27 9.30 13.09 -3.96
C GLY A 27 10.08 11.77 -3.87
N GLY A 28 10.13 11.17 -2.66
CA GLY A 28 10.73 9.86 -2.45
C GLY A 28 9.98 8.73 -3.18
N SER A 29 8.65 8.72 -3.11
CA SER A 29 7.82 7.73 -3.82
C SER A 29 7.93 7.87 -5.35
N LEU A 30 7.99 9.10 -5.88
CA LEU A 30 8.27 9.35 -7.30
C LEU A 30 9.68 8.91 -7.70
N GLY A 31 10.67 9.09 -6.83
CA GLY A 31 12.03 8.59 -7.04
C GLY A 31 12.08 7.07 -7.10
N ALA A 32 11.35 6.40 -6.22
CA ALA A 32 11.21 4.94 -6.23
C ALA A 32 10.53 4.44 -7.52
N LEU A 33 9.44 5.09 -7.95
CA LEU A 33 8.77 4.80 -9.22
C LEU A 33 9.75 4.88 -10.40
N ASN A 34 10.48 6.01 -10.50
CA ASN A 34 11.44 6.23 -11.57
C ASN A 34 12.54 5.15 -11.57
N SER A 35 13.06 4.79 -10.39
CA SER A 35 14.07 3.76 -10.26
C SER A 35 13.55 2.38 -10.69
N ALA A 36 12.37 1.97 -10.21
CA ALA A 36 11.77 0.68 -10.55
C ALA A 36 11.54 0.53 -12.07
N ILE A 37 10.96 1.55 -12.71
CA ILE A 37 10.66 1.51 -14.15
C ILE A 37 11.96 1.46 -14.98
N HIS A 38 12.97 2.29 -14.66
CA HIS A 38 14.22 2.33 -15.44
C HIS A 38 15.07 1.08 -15.29
N SER A 39 15.04 0.42 -14.13
CA SER A 39 15.79 -0.83 -13.91
C SER A 39 15.00 -2.07 -14.28
N ASN A 40 13.72 -1.96 -14.60
CA ASN A 40 12.75 -3.06 -14.65
C ASN A 40 12.87 -3.96 -13.41
N GLY A 41 12.97 -3.33 -12.24
CA GLY A 41 13.28 -4.00 -10.98
C GLY A 41 12.38 -3.56 -9.83
N ILE A 42 12.88 -3.77 -8.61
CA ILE A 42 12.19 -3.41 -7.38
C ILE A 42 12.81 -2.15 -6.80
N SER A 43 11.98 -1.20 -6.40
CA SER A 43 12.41 -0.03 -5.65
C SER A 43 11.32 0.38 -4.65
N GLY A 44 11.70 1.10 -3.61
CA GLY A 44 10.75 1.56 -2.60
C GLY A 44 11.23 2.81 -1.87
N ASN A 45 10.29 3.54 -1.32
CA ASN A 45 10.54 4.64 -0.42
C ASN A 45 10.35 4.17 1.02
N MET A 46 11.35 4.39 1.91
CA MET A 46 11.23 4.05 3.34
C MET A 46 10.32 5.03 4.10
N ALA A 47 9.29 5.53 3.43
CA ALA A 47 8.22 6.38 3.95
C ALA A 47 7.06 6.35 2.97
N GLY A 48 5.88 6.83 3.36
CA GLY A 48 4.71 6.89 2.47
C GLY A 48 3.78 5.70 2.64
N GLY A 49 3.07 5.33 1.57
CA GLY A 49 1.95 4.40 1.66
C GLY A 49 0.69 5.10 2.18
N THR A 50 0.42 6.28 1.64
CA THR A 50 -0.60 7.22 2.17
C THR A 50 -1.94 7.04 1.44
N HIS A 51 -2.46 5.82 1.43
CA HIS A 51 -3.59 5.32 0.64
C HIS A 51 -4.98 5.86 1.04
N HIS A 52 -5.10 6.52 2.22
CA HIS A 52 -6.38 7.07 2.70
C HIS A 52 -6.67 8.48 2.20
N ALA A 53 -5.72 9.20 1.62
CA ALA A 53 -6.00 10.52 1.08
C ALA A 53 -6.80 10.43 -0.21
N HIS A 54 -7.94 11.10 -0.25
CA HIS A 54 -8.81 11.23 -1.41
C HIS A 54 -8.37 12.37 -2.32
N TYR A 55 -8.99 12.50 -3.49
CA TYR A 55 -8.67 13.55 -4.45
C TYR A 55 -8.77 14.97 -3.86
N SER A 56 -9.78 15.25 -3.04
CA SER A 56 -10.07 16.60 -2.54
C SER A 56 -9.84 16.79 -1.04
N TYR A 57 -9.48 15.76 -0.29
CA TYR A 57 -9.26 15.85 1.16
C TYR A 57 -8.33 14.75 1.68
N GLY A 58 -7.63 15.06 2.77
CA GLY A 58 -6.84 14.09 3.52
C GLY A 58 -7.66 13.33 4.56
N SER A 59 -7.24 12.10 4.90
CA SER A 59 -7.89 11.22 5.86
C SER A 59 -6.88 10.20 6.39
N GLY A 60 -7.15 9.53 7.53
CA GLY A 60 -6.38 8.38 7.99
C GLY A 60 -4.86 8.60 8.06
N TYR A 61 -4.43 9.71 8.65
CA TYR A 61 -3.03 10.17 8.72
C TYR A 61 -2.41 10.54 7.37
N CYS A 62 -3.19 10.57 6.28
CA CYS A 62 -2.72 10.85 4.93
C CYS A 62 -3.17 12.24 4.46
N ILE A 63 -2.23 13.05 3.95
CA ILE A 63 -2.49 14.38 3.38
C ILE A 63 -2.62 14.31 1.88
N PHE A 64 -1.67 13.67 1.19
CA PHE A 64 -1.67 13.35 -0.22
C PHE A 64 -1.57 11.83 -0.39
N ASN A 65 -2.10 11.29 -1.49
CA ASN A 65 -2.02 9.88 -1.82
C ASN A 65 -0.83 9.63 -2.76
N ASP A 66 0.24 9.07 -2.23
CA ASP A 66 1.46 8.85 -3.01
C ASP A 66 1.32 7.71 -4.04
N LEU A 67 0.49 6.70 -3.77
CA LEU A 67 0.17 5.68 -4.77
C LEU A 67 -0.54 6.32 -5.97
N ALA A 68 -1.54 7.17 -5.71
CA ALA A 68 -2.28 7.85 -6.76
C ALA A 68 -1.40 8.83 -7.56
N ILE A 69 -0.53 9.58 -6.88
CA ILE A 69 0.42 10.48 -7.53
C ILE A 69 1.38 9.68 -8.43
N CYS A 70 1.92 8.56 -7.92
CA CYS A 70 2.81 7.70 -8.69
C CYS A 70 2.10 7.05 -9.89
N ALA A 71 0.86 6.54 -9.72
CA ALA A 71 0.11 5.93 -10.82
C ALA A 71 -0.19 6.94 -11.94
N LYS A 72 -0.68 8.14 -11.58
CA LYS A 72 -0.89 9.22 -12.57
C LYS A 72 0.41 9.66 -13.24
N THR A 73 1.52 9.68 -12.51
CA THR A 73 2.83 9.99 -13.09
C THR A 73 3.31 8.89 -14.03
N ALA A 74 3.13 7.61 -13.66
CA ALA A 74 3.48 6.48 -14.50
C ALA A 74 2.77 6.55 -15.85
N LEU A 75 1.45 6.68 -15.84
CA LEU A 75 0.61 6.74 -17.04
C LEU A 75 0.88 7.97 -17.93
N ASN A 76 1.22 9.11 -17.32
CA ASN A 76 1.42 10.35 -18.10
C ASN A 76 2.85 10.55 -18.59
N SER A 77 3.85 9.98 -17.93
CA SER A 77 5.27 10.31 -18.18
C SER A 77 6.05 9.18 -18.86
N TYR A 78 5.58 7.95 -18.80
CA TYR A 78 6.27 6.78 -19.34
C TYR A 78 5.43 6.15 -20.46
N LYS A 79 5.86 6.33 -21.72
CA LYS A 79 5.11 5.93 -22.93
C LYS A 79 4.82 4.43 -23.07
N HIS A 80 5.48 3.60 -22.27
CA HIS A 80 5.34 2.14 -22.26
C HIS A 80 4.58 1.63 -21.04
N ILE A 81 4.01 2.55 -20.25
CA ILE A 81 3.15 2.22 -19.11
C ILE A 81 1.74 2.65 -19.47
N ASP A 82 0.91 1.68 -19.79
CA ASP A 82 -0.50 1.88 -20.10
C ASP A 82 -1.41 1.42 -18.95
N ASP A 83 -0.96 0.40 -18.17
CA ASP A 83 -1.73 -0.21 -17.10
C ASP A 83 -0.95 -0.30 -15.77
N VAL A 84 -1.58 0.09 -14.67
CA VAL A 84 -1.03 0.02 -13.30
C VAL A 84 -1.87 -0.93 -12.45
N LEU A 85 -1.23 -1.88 -11.78
CA LEU A 85 -1.85 -2.72 -10.77
C LEU A 85 -1.43 -2.27 -9.37
N ILE A 86 -2.39 -1.95 -8.51
CA ILE A 86 -2.16 -1.62 -7.10
C ILE A 86 -2.61 -2.80 -6.24
N ILE A 87 -1.66 -3.42 -5.54
CA ILE A 87 -1.89 -4.49 -4.56
C ILE A 87 -1.75 -3.89 -3.17
N ASP A 88 -2.88 -3.63 -2.53
CA ASP A 88 -2.93 -3.06 -1.18
C ASP A 88 -3.21 -4.17 -0.16
N LEU A 89 -2.19 -4.46 0.67
CA LEU A 89 -2.23 -5.45 1.75
C LEU A 89 -2.03 -4.82 3.15
N ASP A 90 -2.25 -3.51 3.27
CA ASP A 90 -2.40 -2.84 4.57
C ASP A 90 -3.65 -3.40 5.28
N VAL A 91 -3.66 -3.40 6.63
CA VAL A 91 -4.84 -3.87 7.38
C VAL A 91 -6.08 -3.02 7.15
N HIS A 92 -5.87 -1.77 6.74
CA HIS A 92 -6.92 -0.81 6.39
C HIS A 92 -7.20 -0.85 4.89
N GLN A 93 -8.46 -0.67 4.48
CA GLN A 93 -8.74 -0.49 3.06
C GLN A 93 -8.13 0.82 2.56
N GLY A 94 -7.50 0.80 1.39
CA GLY A 94 -7.04 2.00 0.69
C GLY A 94 -8.19 2.80 0.06
N ASP A 95 -9.08 3.33 0.89
CA ASP A 95 -10.30 4.02 0.48
C ASP A 95 -10.05 5.26 -0.39
N GLY A 96 -8.99 5.99 -0.09
CA GLY A 96 -8.57 7.13 -0.91
C GLY A 96 -8.13 6.69 -2.30
N THR A 97 -7.34 5.62 -2.40
CA THR A 97 -6.87 5.04 -3.67
C THR A 97 -8.06 4.52 -4.49
N ALA A 98 -8.93 3.70 -3.90
CA ALA A 98 -10.13 3.20 -4.55
C ALA A 98 -11.02 4.33 -5.08
N SER A 99 -11.28 5.35 -4.26
CA SER A 99 -12.09 6.52 -4.63
C SER A 99 -11.47 7.35 -5.77
N ILE A 100 -10.15 7.47 -5.84
CA ILE A 100 -9.46 8.25 -6.89
C ILE A 100 -9.54 7.52 -8.23
N PHE A 101 -9.54 6.19 -8.22
CA PHE A 101 -9.45 5.39 -9.44
C PHE A 101 -10.76 4.71 -9.85
N SER A 102 -11.88 4.97 -9.17
CA SER A 102 -13.20 4.36 -9.47
C SER A 102 -13.66 4.46 -10.93
N ASP A 103 -13.20 5.46 -11.67
CA ASP A 103 -13.55 5.70 -13.08
C ASP A 103 -12.31 5.62 -14.00
N HIS A 104 -11.31 4.80 -13.65
CA HIS A 104 -10.04 4.74 -14.39
C HIS A 104 -9.70 3.29 -14.79
N ASP A 105 -10.10 2.90 -15.98
CA ASP A 105 -9.91 1.53 -16.53
C ASP A 105 -8.44 1.06 -16.61
N ASN A 106 -7.49 1.99 -16.53
CA ASN A 106 -6.05 1.72 -16.64
C ASN A 106 -5.30 1.71 -15.28
N VAL A 107 -6.03 1.75 -14.17
CA VAL A 107 -5.49 1.52 -12.82
C VAL A 107 -6.37 0.51 -12.13
N PHE A 108 -5.88 -0.70 -11.98
CA PHE A 108 -6.59 -1.76 -11.28
C PHE A 108 -6.24 -1.73 -9.79
N THR A 109 -7.25 -1.65 -8.94
CA THR A 109 -7.13 -1.57 -7.49
C THR A 109 -7.57 -2.87 -6.82
N PHE A 110 -6.66 -3.48 -6.07
CA PHE A 110 -6.93 -4.64 -5.22
C PHE A 110 -6.66 -4.28 -3.76
N SER A 111 -7.61 -4.53 -2.86
CA SER A 111 -7.43 -4.31 -1.42
C SER A 111 -7.87 -5.54 -0.63
N MET A 112 -6.93 -6.13 0.13
CA MET A 112 -7.21 -7.20 1.08
C MET A 112 -7.00 -6.68 2.51
N HIS A 113 -8.08 -6.40 3.21
CA HIS A 113 -8.09 -5.63 4.45
C HIS A 113 -9.00 -6.23 5.51
N CYS A 114 -8.84 -5.84 6.75
CA CYS A 114 -9.76 -6.24 7.81
C CYS A 114 -11.05 -5.41 7.75
N GLU A 115 -12.20 -6.08 7.63
CA GLU A 115 -13.53 -5.45 7.51
C GLU A 115 -13.83 -4.48 8.66
N SER A 116 -13.44 -4.82 9.89
CA SER A 116 -13.72 -4.03 11.09
C SER A 116 -12.73 -2.89 11.34
N ASN A 117 -11.67 -2.76 10.53
CA ASN A 117 -10.73 -1.66 10.62
C ASN A 117 -11.24 -0.41 9.88
N PHE A 118 -10.59 0.72 10.10
CA PHE A 118 -10.82 1.96 9.34
C PHE A 118 -10.64 1.73 7.82
N PRO A 119 -11.36 2.43 6.94
CA PRO A 119 -12.49 3.32 7.25
C PRO A 119 -13.76 2.53 7.61
N LEU A 120 -14.65 3.14 8.42
CA LEU A 120 -15.93 2.50 8.78
C LEU A 120 -16.85 2.36 7.56
N GLN A 121 -16.82 3.34 6.66
CA GLN A 121 -17.48 3.29 5.36
C GLN A 121 -16.43 2.98 4.30
N LYS A 122 -16.47 1.76 3.77
CA LYS A 122 -15.55 1.32 2.71
C LYS A 122 -15.91 1.99 1.38
N MET A 123 -14.90 2.15 0.54
CA MET A 123 -15.04 2.49 -0.87
C MET A 123 -15.02 1.19 -1.70
N GLU A 124 -15.29 1.28 -2.98
CA GLU A 124 -15.28 0.13 -3.89
C GLU A 124 -13.98 0.14 -4.70
N SER A 125 -13.15 -0.90 -4.52
CA SER A 125 -12.01 -1.21 -5.36
C SER A 125 -12.45 -2.15 -6.49
N ASP A 126 -11.60 -2.39 -7.51
CA ASP A 126 -11.91 -3.41 -8.52
C ASP A 126 -12.05 -4.80 -7.89
N ILE A 127 -11.23 -5.10 -6.89
CA ILE A 127 -11.39 -6.27 -6.01
C ILE A 127 -11.16 -5.88 -4.57
N ASP A 128 -12.18 -6.05 -3.73
CA ASP A 128 -12.08 -5.96 -2.26
C ASP A 128 -12.20 -7.35 -1.64
N VAL A 129 -11.30 -7.67 -0.70
CA VAL A 129 -11.30 -8.91 0.09
C VAL A 129 -11.39 -8.53 1.58
N PRO A 130 -12.62 -8.37 2.12
CA PRO A 130 -12.82 -8.04 3.52
C PRO A 130 -12.58 -9.28 4.40
N LEU A 131 -11.53 -9.25 5.20
CA LEU A 131 -11.20 -10.30 6.16
C LEU A 131 -11.86 -10.03 7.51
N LYS A 132 -12.21 -11.10 8.21
CA LYS A 132 -12.72 -11.02 9.59
C LYS A 132 -11.61 -10.63 10.55
N LYS A 133 -11.99 -9.99 11.66
CA LYS A 133 -11.07 -9.77 12.78
C LYS A 133 -10.51 -11.10 13.27
N GLY A 134 -9.20 -11.13 13.54
CA GLY A 134 -8.52 -12.28 14.11
C GLY A 134 -8.08 -13.33 13.09
N VAL A 135 -8.17 -13.06 11.78
CA VAL A 135 -7.60 -13.94 10.75
C VAL A 135 -6.09 -14.06 10.97
N GLU A 136 -5.62 -15.31 10.95
CA GLU A 136 -4.24 -15.72 11.15
C GLU A 136 -3.55 -16.12 9.84
N ASP A 137 -2.25 -16.49 9.91
CA ASP A 137 -1.37 -16.72 8.76
C ASP A 137 -1.98 -17.64 7.70
N ILE A 138 -2.45 -18.82 8.05
CA ILE A 138 -2.90 -19.83 7.07
C ILE A 138 -4.07 -19.29 6.24
N GLU A 139 -5.13 -18.83 6.90
CA GLU A 139 -6.32 -18.31 6.23
C GLU A 139 -5.97 -17.07 5.37
N TYR A 140 -5.12 -16.18 5.91
CA TYR A 140 -4.68 -14.99 5.19
C TYR A 140 -3.90 -15.34 3.92
N LEU A 141 -2.92 -16.23 4.02
CA LEU A 141 -2.05 -16.61 2.92
C LEU A 141 -2.79 -17.41 1.83
N ASP A 142 -3.72 -18.28 2.22
CA ASP A 142 -4.58 -19.01 1.28
C ASP A 142 -5.48 -18.03 0.49
N MET A 143 -6.08 -17.05 1.19
CA MET A 143 -6.88 -16.01 0.55
C MET A 143 -6.03 -15.14 -0.39
N LEU A 144 -4.82 -14.77 0.02
CA LEU A 144 -3.90 -14.00 -0.82
C LEU A 144 -3.53 -14.80 -2.08
N GLN A 145 -3.15 -16.08 -1.95
CA GLN A 145 -2.79 -16.91 -3.11
C GLN A 145 -3.94 -16.98 -4.12
N CYS A 146 -5.14 -17.28 -3.65
CA CYS A 146 -6.32 -17.34 -4.51
C CYS A 146 -6.56 -16.02 -5.28
N ASN A 147 -6.29 -14.87 -4.65
CA ASN A 147 -6.46 -13.58 -5.29
C ASN A 147 -5.27 -13.20 -6.20
N LEU A 148 -4.04 -13.57 -5.86
CA LEU A 148 -2.91 -13.40 -6.78
C LEU A 148 -3.11 -14.21 -8.07
N ASP A 149 -3.68 -15.41 -7.97
CA ASP A 149 -4.04 -16.22 -9.15
C ASP A 149 -5.06 -15.48 -10.03
N ARG A 150 -6.08 -14.83 -9.44
CA ARG A 150 -7.03 -13.99 -10.18
C ARG A 150 -6.37 -12.74 -10.79
N LEU A 151 -5.48 -12.09 -10.04
CA LEU A 151 -4.74 -10.92 -10.49
C LEU A 151 -3.74 -11.25 -11.60
N SER A 152 -3.38 -12.52 -11.80
CA SER A 152 -2.51 -12.94 -12.92
C SER A 152 -3.11 -12.63 -14.29
N GLU A 153 -4.44 -12.55 -14.39
CA GLU A 153 -5.17 -12.20 -15.62
C GLU A 153 -5.30 -10.68 -15.86
N VAL A 154 -4.98 -9.86 -14.82
CA VAL A 154 -5.06 -8.39 -14.92
C VAL A 154 -3.84 -7.85 -15.64
N ARG A 155 -4.02 -6.96 -16.61
CA ARG A 155 -2.92 -6.27 -17.29
C ARG A 155 -2.21 -5.33 -16.32
N SER A 156 -0.88 -5.31 -16.39
CA SER A 156 -0.09 -4.32 -15.66
C SER A 156 1.32 -4.21 -16.24
N ASP A 157 1.74 -2.99 -16.50
CA ASP A 157 3.10 -2.64 -16.90
C ASP A 157 3.97 -2.29 -15.70
N VAL A 158 3.35 -1.93 -14.58
CA VAL A 158 3.99 -1.67 -13.30
C VAL A 158 3.05 -2.10 -12.17
N ILE A 159 3.64 -2.67 -11.11
CA ILE A 159 2.92 -3.10 -9.91
C ILE A 159 3.30 -2.19 -8.75
N PHE A 160 2.30 -1.72 -8.01
CA PHE A 160 2.46 -1.01 -6.74
C PHE A 160 2.05 -1.93 -5.60
N TYR A 161 2.92 -2.07 -4.62
CA TYR A 161 2.66 -2.87 -3.44
C TYR A 161 2.59 -1.98 -2.20
N GLN A 162 1.39 -1.79 -1.68
CA GLN A 162 1.16 -1.21 -0.36
C GLN A 162 1.40 -2.29 0.69
N ALA A 163 2.54 -2.20 1.35
CA ALA A 163 3.12 -3.27 2.18
C ALA A 163 2.93 -3.04 3.69
N GLY A 164 1.83 -2.40 4.11
CA GLY A 164 1.54 -2.14 5.52
C GLY A 164 1.80 -3.35 6.40
N VAL A 165 2.48 -3.15 7.53
CA VAL A 165 2.82 -4.22 8.48
C VAL A 165 1.88 -4.27 9.68
N ASP A 166 0.83 -3.47 9.64
CA ASP A 166 -0.22 -3.38 10.67
C ASP A 166 -1.22 -4.55 10.67
N VAL A 167 -0.99 -5.53 9.81
CA VAL A 167 -1.61 -6.86 9.86
C VAL A 167 -1.05 -7.76 10.98
N LEU A 168 0.09 -7.36 11.59
CA LEU A 168 0.75 -8.10 12.65
C LEU A 168 -0.11 -8.20 13.91
N ASN A 169 -0.03 -9.34 14.60
CA ASN A 169 -0.72 -9.60 15.87
C ASN A 169 -0.29 -8.68 17.02
N SER A 170 0.88 -8.03 16.90
CA SER A 170 1.39 -7.05 17.86
C SER A 170 0.98 -5.60 17.53
N ASP A 171 0.26 -5.38 16.42
CA ASP A 171 -0.15 -4.04 16.00
C ASP A 171 -1.20 -3.44 16.94
N GLY A 172 -1.08 -2.12 17.18
CA GLY A 172 -1.97 -1.42 18.11
C GLY A 172 -3.28 -0.92 17.49
N LEU A 173 -3.40 -0.95 16.17
CA LEU A 173 -4.55 -0.45 15.41
C LEU A 173 -5.18 -1.53 14.53
N GLY A 174 -4.38 -2.45 14.01
CA GLY A 174 -4.83 -3.57 13.20
C GLY A 174 -5.59 -4.62 14.00
N HIS A 175 -6.52 -5.32 13.34
CA HIS A 175 -7.32 -6.38 13.95
C HIS A 175 -7.05 -7.76 13.34
N LEU A 176 -6.05 -7.91 12.46
CA LEU A 176 -5.55 -9.19 12.00
C LEU A 176 -4.49 -9.74 12.97
N MET A 177 -4.12 -11.00 12.79
CA MET A 177 -3.29 -11.72 13.77
C MET A 177 -2.12 -12.44 13.09
N LEU A 178 -1.52 -11.82 12.06
CA LEU A 178 -0.36 -12.41 11.39
C LEU A 178 0.87 -12.42 12.31
N THR A 179 1.66 -13.47 12.15
CA THR A 179 3.01 -13.54 12.72
C THR A 179 4.02 -12.82 11.84
N GLN A 180 5.23 -12.56 12.35
CA GLN A 180 6.35 -12.06 11.55
C GLN A 180 6.68 -13.01 10.38
N GLU A 181 6.57 -14.31 10.59
CA GLU A 181 6.81 -15.31 9.54
C GLU A 181 5.71 -15.29 8.48
N GLY A 182 4.44 -15.22 8.88
CA GLY A 182 3.32 -15.07 7.95
C GLY A 182 3.47 -13.81 7.09
N LEU A 183 3.92 -12.70 7.70
CA LEU A 183 4.20 -11.46 6.99
C LEU A 183 5.35 -11.61 5.97
N LYS A 184 6.42 -12.33 6.31
CA LYS A 184 7.52 -12.64 5.37
C LYS A 184 7.03 -13.45 4.17
N ILE A 185 6.19 -14.47 4.42
CA ILE A 185 5.61 -15.29 3.35
C ILE A 185 4.71 -14.41 2.47
N ARG A 186 3.85 -13.57 3.05
CA ARG A 186 3.02 -12.60 2.31
C ARG A 186 3.88 -11.74 1.36
N ASN A 187 4.95 -11.16 1.88
CA ASN A 187 5.83 -10.31 1.09
C ASN A 187 6.49 -11.11 -0.05
N GLN A 188 6.99 -12.32 0.25
CA GLN A 188 7.58 -13.21 -0.75
C GLN A 188 6.59 -13.52 -1.89
N MET A 189 5.32 -13.81 -1.57
CA MET A 189 4.28 -14.10 -2.57
C MET A 189 4.09 -12.93 -3.54
N VAL A 190 4.08 -11.69 -3.05
CA VAL A 190 3.95 -10.49 -3.92
C VAL A 190 5.21 -10.25 -4.74
N LEU A 191 6.40 -10.45 -4.16
CA LEU A 191 7.67 -10.35 -4.88
C LEU A 191 7.75 -11.38 -6.01
N ASP A 192 7.39 -12.63 -5.74
CA ASP A 192 7.36 -13.72 -6.73
C ASP A 192 6.33 -13.44 -7.83
N PHE A 193 5.16 -12.93 -7.47
CA PHE A 193 4.13 -12.51 -8.42
C PHE A 193 4.66 -11.46 -9.40
N ALA A 194 5.30 -10.41 -8.91
CA ALA A 194 5.88 -9.35 -9.75
C ALA A 194 7.01 -9.90 -10.65
N LYS A 195 7.86 -10.76 -10.09
CA LYS A 195 8.96 -11.40 -10.83
C LYS A 195 8.47 -12.30 -11.96
N GLN A 196 7.46 -13.15 -11.69
CA GLN A 196 6.86 -14.04 -12.71
C GLN A 196 6.27 -13.25 -13.87
N ARG A 197 5.76 -12.05 -13.60
CA ARG A 197 5.21 -11.15 -14.62
C ARG A 197 6.28 -10.30 -15.32
N ASN A 198 7.52 -10.35 -14.84
CA ASN A 198 8.60 -9.46 -15.29
C ASN A 198 8.19 -7.97 -15.24
N SER A 199 7.41 -7.59 -14.23
CA SER A 199 6.90 -6.23 -14.05
C SER A 199 7.71 -5.48 -13.01
N PRO A 200 8.07 -4.20 -13.25
CA PRO A 200 8.66 -3.36 -12.22
C PRO A 200 7.74 -3.27 -11.01
N LEU A 201 8.32 -3.29 -9.80
CA LEU A 201 7.59 -3.26 -8.54
C LEU A 201 8.00 -2.05 -7.70
N VAL A 202 7.01 -1.27 -7.28
CA VAL A 202 7.22 -0.13 -6.38
C VAL A 202 6.64 -0.45 -5.01
N ILE A 203 7.47 -0.40 -3.97
CA ILE A 203 7.07 -0.65 -2.58
C ILE A 203 6.66 0.64 -1.90
N PHE A 204 5.46 0.65 -1.33
CA PHE A 204 4.94 1.69 -0.44
C PHE A 204 4.81 1.09 0.98
N MET A 205 5.36 1.73 1.99
CA MET A 205 5.45 1.13 3.33
C MET A 205 4.08 0.90 3.98
N GLY A 206 3.24 1.93 4.03
CA GLY A 206 1.95 1.83 4.70
C GLY A 206 2.01 1.88 6.23
N GLY A 207 0.98 1.33 6.88
CA GLY A 207 0.82 1.30 8.33
C GLY A 207 1.75 0.35 9.06
N GLY A 208 1.92 0.61 10.37
CA GLY A 208 2.68 -0.23 11.29
C GLY A 208 2.84 0.45 12.64
N TYR A 209 2.10 -0.04 13.65
CA TYR A 209 1.93 0.59 14.96
C TYR A 209 2.10 -0.43 16.10
N SER A 210 2.99 -1.41 15.92
CA SER A 210 3.19 -2.49 16.89
C SER A 210 3.62 -2.02 18.27
N LYS A 211 3.23 -2.75 19.26
CA LYS A 211 3.67 -2.57 20.64
C LYS A 211 4.25 -3.90 21.13
N PRO A 212 5.57 -3.99 21.15
CA PRO A 212 6.59 -2.95 21.02
C PRO A 212 6.87 -2.53 19.55
N ILE A 213 7.32 -1.30 19.33
CA ILE A 213 7.55 -0.72 17.99
C ILE A 213 8.62 -1.45 17.17
N HIS A 214 9.54 -2.16 17.82
CA HIS A 214 10.57 -2.91 17.10
C HIS A 214 10.01 -4.03 16.23
N ASP A 215 8.81 -4.55 16.50
CA ASP A 215 8.15 -5.53 15.63
C ASP A 215 7.81 -4.91 14.26
N THR A 216 7.29 -3.69 14.25
CA THR A 216 7.10 -2.89 13.02
C THR A 216 8.42 -2.66 12.28
N VAL A 217 9.47 -2.26 13.01
CA VAL A 217 10.78 -1.99 12.41
C VAL A 217 11.37 -3.26 11.79
N ASN A 218 11.36 -4.38 12.52
CA ASN A 218 11.85 -5.67 12.05
C ASN A 218 11.09 -6.13 10.78
N ALA A 219 9.77 -5.98 10.77
CA ALA A 219 8.94 -6.35 9.64
C ALA A 219 9.29 -5.57 8.36
N PHE A 220 9.55 -4.26 8.46
CA PHE A 220 10.00 -3.46 7.33
C PHE A 220 11.44 -3.77 6.93
N VAL A 221 12.36 -4.02 7.88
CA VAL A 221 13.72 -4.48 7.57
C VAL A 221 13.67 -5.79 6.80
N ASP A 222 12.91 -6.78 7.26
CA ASP A 222 12.72 -8.06 6.58
C ASP A 222 12.19 -7.87 5.14
N LEU A 223 11.22 -6.97 4.93
CA LEU A 223 10.69 -6.67 3.59
C LEU A 223 11.79 -6.14 2.66
N PHE A 224 12.54 -5.12 3.09
CA PHE A 224 13.60 -4.54 2.26
C PHE A 224 14.78 -5.49 2.06
N GLU A 225 15.10 -6.35 3.04
CA GLU A 225 16.07 -7.43 2.87
C GLU A 225 15.62 -8.49 1.84
N GLN A 226 14.32 -8.81 1.80
CA GLN A 226 13.76 -9.66 0.75
C GLN A 226 13.89 -8.98 -0.61
N CYS A 227 13.48 -7.71 -0.74
CA CYS A 227 13.61 -6.94 -1.98
C CYS A 227 15.05 -6.91 -2.51
N ALA A 228 16.05 -6.79 -1.64
CA ALA A 228 17.46 -6.74 -2.02
C ALA A 228 18.01 -8.05 -2.59
N LYS A 229 17.26 -9.16 -2.51
CA LYS A 229 17.65 -10.48 -3.05
C LYS A 229 17.08 -10.75 -4.45
N TYR A 230 16.22 -9.85 -4.92
CA TYR A 230 15.56 -9.92 -6.23
C TYR A 230 16.24 -9.03 -7.27
#